data_26876ca37ec0ded54bb695f3ed718b56
#
_entry.id   26876ca37ec0ded54bb695f3ed718b56
#
_cell.length_a   1.000
_cell.length_b   1.000
_cell.length_c   1.000
_cell.angle_alpha   90.00
_cell.angle_beta   90.00
_cell.angle_gamma   90.00
#
_symmetry.space_group_name_H-M   'P 1'
#
loop_
_entity.id
_entity.type
_entity.pdbx_description
1 polymer ?
#
loop_
_entity_poly.entity_id
_entity_poly.type
_entity_poly.pdbx_seq_one_letter_code
_entity_poly.pdbx_strand_id
1 'polypeptide(L)'
;DREQHPDNILFNLDPSFFICSTKETKHELPEYLYDYDYANDIEYLLNFTLMRKYTFGSIKANLSEDIPDYNTAFMWDDGNVCGKEKVLKAYADGSEKNNYNAELILYTDENLELIGKYFKSMSDTEFVFFYSPFSILYWKDIYKRGLIDVYKKEMEKT
;
A
#
# COMPACT_ATOMS: atom_id res chain seq x y z
N ASP A 1 -12.55 13.53 18.68
CA ASP A 1 -11.48 14.55 18.58
C ASP A 1 -10.62 14.26 17.37
N ARG A 2 -10.98 14.89 16.23
CA ARG A 2 -10.23 14.71 14.96
C ARG A 2 -8.92 15.53 14.90
N GLU A 3 -8.61 16.25 15.97
CA GLU A 3 -7.39 17.05 16.11
C GLU A 3 -6.26 16.33 16.87
N GLN A 4 -6.47 15.08 17.30
CA GLN A 4 -5.41 14.33 17.96
C GLN A 4 -4.47 13.73 16.91
N HIS A 5 -3.27 14.28 16.83
CA HIS A 5 -2.19 13.71 16.06
C HIS A 5 -1.49 12.60 16.87
N PRO A 6 -1.01 11.54 16.21
CA PRO A 6 -0.19 10.54 16.90
C PRO A 6 1.14 11.16 17.33
N ASP A 7 1.68 10.70 18.46
CA ASP A 7 3.00 11.16 18.94
C ASP A 7 4.13 10.71 18.01
N ASN A 8 3.97 9.52 17.41
CA ASN A 8 4.98 8.92 16.53
C ASN A 8 4.35 8.32 15.28
N ILE A 9 4.96 8.55 14.14
CA ILE A 9 4.61 7.94 12.85
C ILE A 9 5.81 7.19 12.30
N LEU A 10 5.65 5.87 12.09
CA LEU A 10 6.59 5.04 11.34
C LEU A 10 6.20 5.07 9.87
N PHE A 11 7.05 5.65 9.02
CA PHE A 11 6.78 5.79 7.59
C PHE A 11 7.72 4.90 6.77
N ASN A 12 7.14 3.93 6.06
CA ASN A 12 7.89 3.04 5.18
C ASN A 12 8.09 3.69 3.82
N LEU A 13 9.35 3.90 3.44
CA LEU A 13 9.75 4.33 2.12
C LEU A 13 10.02 3.10 1.26
N ASP A 14 8.99 2.54 0.65
CA ASP A 14 9.16 1.44 -0.28
C ASP A 14 9.40 1.93 -1.72
N PRO A 15 9.79 1.07 -2.65
CA PRO A 15 10.04 1.46 -4.03
C PRO A 15 8.87 2.12 -4.74
N SER A 16 7.62 1.89 -4.32
CA SER A 16 6.44 2.54 -4.89
C SER A 16 6.44 4.04 -4.60
N PHE A 17 7.07 4.46 -3.50
CA PHE A 17 7.25 5.87 -3.18
C PHE A 17 7.97 6.65 -4.29
N PHE A 18 8.85 5.99 -5.03
CA PHE A 18 9.60 6.65 -6.11
C PHE A 18 8.84 6.69 -7.44
N ILE A 19 7.97 5.72 -7.69
CA ILE A 19 7.37 5.47 -9.01
C ILE A 19 5.85 5.67 -9.07
N CYS A 20 5.18 5.84 -7.93
CA CYS A 20 3.74 6.07 -7.89
C CYS A 20 3.44 7.54 -7.61
N SER A 21 2.59 8.14 -8.46
CA SER A 21 2.07 9.48 -8.20
C SER A 21 1.02 9.47 -7.10
N THR A 22 1.03 10.50 -6.26
CA THR A 22 -0.02 10.71 -5.24
C THR A 22 -1.39 11.01 -5.86
N LYS A 23 -1.43 11.36 -7.15
CA LYS A 23 -2.65 11.64 -7.89
C LYS A 23 -3.28 10.40 -8.50
N GLU A 24 -2.53 9.31 -8.57
CA GLU A 24 -3.02 8.05 -9.11
C GLU A 24 -3.67 7.22 -8.00
N THR A 25 -4.98 7.28 -7.94
CA THR A 25 -5.78 6.42 -7.06
C THR A 25 -6.45 5.33 -7.88
N LYS A 26 -6.43 4.10 -7.40
CA LYS A 26 -7.10 2.96 -8.05
C LYS A 26 -8.61 3.14 -8.13
N HIS A 27 -9.17 3.87 -7.20
CA HIS A 27 -10.59 4.20 -7.09
C HIS A 27 -10.72 5.67 -6.69
N GLU A 28 -11.83 6.30 -7.06
CA GLU A 28 -12.16 7.62 -6.53
C GLU A 28 -12.20 7.58 -5.01
N LEU A 29 -11.55 8.55 -4.38
CA LEU A 29 -11.60 8.68 -2.93
C LEU A 29 -13.02 9.09 -2.53
N PRO A 30 -13.62 8.42 -1.56
CA PRO A 30 -14.92 8.82 -1.02
C PRO A 30 -14.73 10.07 -0.15
N GLU A 31 -14.60 11.23 -0.80
CA GLU A 31 -14.31 12.50 -0.10
C GLU A 31 -15.31 12.82 1.00
N TYR A 32 -16.56 12.37 0.81
CA TYR A 32 -17.62 12.51 1.81
C TYR A 32 -17.33 11.83 3.16
N LEU A 33 -16.46 10.80 3.21
CA LEU A 33 -16.05 10.15 4.47
C LEU A 33 -15.00 10.96 5.25
N TYR A 34 -14.40 11.96 4.62
CA TYR A 34 -13.31 12.76 5.18
C TYR A 34 -13.71 14.21 5.47
N ASP A 35 -14.97 14.58 5.20
CA ASP A 35 -15.53 15.87 5.57
C ASP A 35 -16.12 15.85 7.00
N TYR A 36 -16.77 16.94 7.40
CA TYR A 36 -17.42 17.05 8.73
C TYR A 36 -18.94 16.84 8.66
N ASP A 37 -19.49 16.50 7.48
CA ASP A 37 -20.90 16.22 7.28
C ASP A 37 -21.18 14.72 7.45
N TYR A 38 -21.59 14.31 8.64
CA TYR A 38 -21.93 12.91 8.89
C TYR A 38 -23.23 12.45 8.21
N ALA A 39 -24.02 13.37 7.66
CA ALA A 39 -25.27 12.99 7.00
C ALA A 39 -25.03 12.32 5.65
N ASN A 40 -23.94 12.66 4.96
CA ASN A 40 -23.57 12.05 3.67
C ASN A 40 -22.83 10.71 3.85
N ASP A 41 -22.32 10.39 5.05
CA ASP A 41 -21.71 9.09 5.38
C ASP A 41 -22.69 7.91 5.18
N ILE A 42 -24.00 8.21 5.12
CA ILE A 42 -25.02 7.20 4.86
C ILE A 42 -24.85 6.52 3.50
N GLU A 43 -24.24 7.19 2.53
CA GLU A 43 -23.94 6.62 1.21
C GLU A 43 -22.99 5.42 1.34
N TYR A 44 -22.02 5.49 2.26
CA TYR A 44 -21.13 4.37 2.54
C TYR A 44 -21.89 3.19 3.16
N LEU A 45 -22.79 3.46 4.11
CA LEU A 45 -23.58 2.43 4.77
C LEU A 45 -24.56 1.75 3.81
N LEU A 46 -25.08 2.50 2.83
CA LEU A 46 -25.99 1.98 1.79
C LEU A 46 -25.27 1.43 0.57
N ASN A 47 -23.94 1.37 0.57
CA ASN A 47 -23.19 0.78 -0.51
C ASN A 47 -23.54 -0.71 -0.67
N PHE A 48 -24.18 -1.03 -1.80
CA PHE A 48 -24.68 -2.38 -2.08
C PHE A 48 -23.59 -3.45 -2.02
N THR A 49 -22.37 -3.12 -2.43
CA THR A 49 -21.23 -4.05 -2.39
C THR A 49 -20.82 -4.35 -0.95
N LEU A 50 -20.77 -3.34 -0.09
CA LEU A 50 -20.49 -3.50 1.34
C LEU A 50 -21.59 -4.29 2.04
N MET A 51 -22.85 -3.95 1.79
CA MET A 51 -23.97 -4.67 2.35
C MET A 51 -23.95 -6.16 1.94
N ARG A 52 -23.78 -6.43 0.64
CA ARG A 52 -23.77 -7.80 0.11
C ARG A 52 -22.58 -8.60 0.64
N LYS A 53 -21.37 -8.04 0.57
CA LYS A 53 -20.14 -8.79 0.87
C LYS A 53 -19.89 -8.92 2.36
N TYR A 54 -20.08 -7.85 3.10
CA TYR A 54 -19.70 -7.81 4.52
C TYR A 54 -20.89 -8.04 5.45
N THR A 55 -22.03 -7.37 5.25
CA THR A 55 -23.19 -7.52 6.14
C THR A 55 -23.87 -8.86 5.95
N PHE A 56 -24.32 -9.17 4.74
CA PHE A 56 -24.99 -10.45 4.48
C PHE A 56 -24.02 -11.63 4.53
N GLY A 57 -22.75 -11.43 4.14
CA GLY A 57 -21.70 -12.43 4.28
C GLY A 57 -21.47 -12.81 5.74
N SER A 58 -21.37 -11.82 6.63
CA SER A 58 -21.18 -12.04 8.07
C SER A 58 -22.41 -12.68 8.72
N ILE A 59 -23.63 -12.25 8.33
CA ILE A 59 -24.87 -12.88 8.82
C ILE A 59 -24.91 -14.34 8.40
N LYS A 60 -24.60 -14.64 7.13
CA LYS A 60 -24.56 -16.03 6.64
C LYS A 60 -23.51 -16.87 7.36
N ALA A 61 -22.30 -16.34 7.55
CA ALA A 61 -21.23 -17.03 8.28
C ALA A 61 -21.64 -17.33 9.73
N ASN A 62 -22.26 -16.37 10.42
CA ASN A 62 -22.75 -16.59 11.79
C ASN A 62 -23.88 -17.60 11.88
N LEU A 63 -24.76 -17.67 10.87
CA LEU A 63 -25.86 -18.66 10.81
C LEU A 63 -25.37 -20.06 10.44
N SER A 64 -24.26 -20.19 9.72
CA SER A 64 -23.68 -21.48 9.32
C SER A 64 -22.67 -22.04 10.32
N GLU A 65 -22.42 -21.34 11.43
CA GLU A 65 -21.33 -21.64 12.39
C GLU A 65 -19.93 -21.65 11.73
N ASP A 66 -19.85 -21.21 10.49
CA ASP A 66 -18.62 -21.11 9.69
C ASP A 66 -17.98 -19.73 9.96
N ILE A 67 -17.66 -19.47 11.22
CA ILE A 67 -16.99 -18.22 11.61
C ILE A 67 -15.53 -18.36 11.15
N PRO A 68 -15.10 -17.55 10.17
CA PRO A 68 -13.69 -17.56 9.78
C PRO A 68 -12.84 -17.27 11.02
N ASP A 69 -11.87 -18.10 11.31
CA ASP A 69 -10.89 -17.82 12.35
C ASP A 69 -10.28 -16.43 12.07
N TYR A 70 -10.22 -15.58 13.09
CA TYR A 70 -9.60 -14.26 12.98
C TYR A 70 -8.19 -14.31 12.39
N ASN A 71 -7.48 -15.40 12.65
CA ASN A 71 -6.18 -15.66 12.05
C ASN A 71 -6.24 -15.85 10.53
N THR A 72 -7.37 -16.28 9.97
CA THR A 72 -7.57 -16.42 8.52
C THR A 72 -7.99 -15.09 7.85
N ALA A 73 -8.49 -14.12 8.60
CA ALA A 73 -8.83 -12.81 8.05
C ALA A 73 -7.62 -12.06 7.46
N PHE A 74 -6.42 -12.38 7.93
CA PHE A 74 -5.13 -11.90 7.45
C PHE A 74 -4.36 -12.95 6.64
N MET A 75 -4.87 -14.13 6.49
CA MET A 75 -4.35 -15.10 5.53
C MET A 75 -4.68 -14.58 4.13
N TRP A 76 -3.77 -13.84 3.64
CA TRP A 76 -3.64 -13.55 2.24
C TRP A 76 -3.65 -14.92 1.57
N ASP A 77 -4.65 -15.11 0.82
CA ASP A 77 -5.03 -16.24 0.01
C ASP A 77 -3.99 -17.39 -0.09
N ASP A 78 -4.43 -18.63 -0.18
CA ASP A 78 -3.59 -19.82 -0.43
C ASP A 78 -2.64 -19.67 -1.64
N GLY A 79 -2.81 -18.61 -2.42
CA GLY A 79 -1.93 -18.16 -3.48
C GLY A 79 -0.60 -17.55 -3.03
N ASN A 80 -0.40 -17.25 -1.74
CA ASN A 80 0.86 -16.68 -1.27
C ASN A 80 2.01 -17.66 -1.44
N VAL A 81 2.96 -17.21 -2.23
CA VAL A 81 4.15 -17.98 -2.57
C VAL A 81 5.12 -17.96 -1.39
N CYS A 82 4.98 -18.92 -0.48
CA CYS A 82 5.88 -19.10 0.65
C CYS A 82 6.83 -20.27 0.40
N GLY A 83 8.05 -20.15 0.90
CA GLY A 83 9.09 -21.16 0.80
C GLY A 83 10.02 -20.98 -0.42
N LYS A 84 11.29 -21.40 -0.23
CA LYS A 84 12.38 -21.16 -1.16
C LYS A 84 12.06 -21.61 -2.61
N GLU A 85 11.54 -22.82 -2.78
CA GLU A 85 11.29 -23.40 -4.11
C GLU A 85 10.19 -22.64 -4.85
N LYS A 86 9.09 -22.31 -4.17
CA LYS A 86 8.00 -21.55 -4.76
C LYS A 86 8.43 -20.14 -5.14
N VAL A 87 9.21 -19.47 -4.26
CA VAL A 87 9.74 -18.12 -4.53
C VAL A 87 10.69 -18.14 -5.74
N LEU A 88 11.60 -19.11 -5.83
CA LEU A 88 12.51 -19.23 -6.96
C LEU A 88 11.77 -19.51 -8.27
N LYS A 89 10.73 -20.35 -8.23
CA LYS A 89 9.89 -20.62 -9.40
C LYS A 89 9.14 -19.37 -9.84
N ALA A 90 8.47 -18.67 -8.92
CA ALA A 90 7.74 -17.43 -9.22
C ALA A 90 8.69 -16.35 -9.80
N TYR A 91 9.90 -16.26 -9.27
CA TYR A 91 10.93 -15.36 -9.80
C TYR A 91 11.34 -15.72 -11.22
N ALA A 92 11.55 -17.00 -11.52
CA ALA A 92 11.89 -17.47 -12.86
C ALA A 92 10.76 -17.17 -13.85
N ASP A 93 9.53 -17.52 -13.50
CA ASP A 93 8.33 -17.29 -14.33
C ASP A 93 8.05 -15.79 -14.55
N GLY A 94 8.33 -14.95 -13.55
CA GLY A 94 8.15 -13.48 -13.61
C GLY A 94 9.23 -12.78 -14.43
N SER A 95 10.48 -13.25 -14.38
CA SER A 95 11.61 -12.60 -15.05
C SER A 95 11.51 -12.66 -16.58
N GLU A 96 10.78 -13.63 -17.14
CA GLU A 96 10.57 -13.74 -18.58
C GLU A 96 9.49 -12.79 -19.11
N LYS A 97 8.56 -12.36 -18.26
CA LYS A 97 7.40 -11.53 -18.66
C LYS A 97 7.64 -10.03 -18.62
N ASN A 98 8.68 -9.58 -17.93
CA ASN A 98 8.88 -8.16 -17.64
C ASN A 98 9.94 -7.52 -18.55
N ASN A 99 9.70 -7.53 -19.86
CA ASN A 99 10.40 -6.63 -20.80
C ASN A 99 9.79 -5.22 -20.70
N TYR A 100 9.99 -4.56 -19.57
CA TYR A 100 9.62 -3.15 -19.43
C TYR A 100 10.72 -2.26 -20.03
N ASN A 101 10.53 -1.91 -21.32
CA ASN A 101 11.18 -0.75 -21.92
C ASN A 101 10.37 0.54 -21.68
N ALA A 102 9.57 0.57 -20.64
CA ALA A 102 8.85 1.77 -20.28
C ALA A 102 9.82 2.77 -19.63
N GLU A 103 9.82 3.99 -20.11
CA GLU A 103 10.52 5.10 -19.49
C GLU A 103 10.01 5.24 -18.04
N LEU A 104 10.92 5.10 -17.06
CA LEU A 104 10.55 5.14 -15.65
C LEU A 104 10.27 6.58 -15.26
N ILE A 105 9.01 6.89 -14.98
CA ILE A 105 8.61 8.18 -14.44
C ILE A 105 8.83 8.16 -12.94
N LEU A 106 9.50 9.19 -12.41
CA LEU A 106 9.83 9.31 -10.98
C LEU A 106 9.00 10.43 -10.36
N TYR A 107 8.40 10.11 -9.21
CA TYR A 107 7.54 11.00 -8.45
C TYR A 107 8.11 11.36 -7.06
N THR A 108 9.36 11.03 -6.80
CA THR A 108 10.02 11.24 -5.50
C THR A 108 9.89 12.67 -5.01
N ASP A 109 10.18 13.65 -5.86
CA ASP A 109 10.16 15.06 -5.47
C ASP A 109 8.73 15.55 -5.14
N GLU A 110 7.71 15.08 -5.91
CA GLU A 110 6.28 15.34 -5.64
C GLU A 110 5.85 14.74 -4.30
N ASN A 111 6.26 13.51 -4.04
CA ASN A 111 5.91 12.78 -2.83
C ASN A 111 6.59 13.36 -1.59
N LEU A 112 7.86 13.81 -1.71
CA LEU A 112 8.57 14.50 -0.64
C LEU A 112 7.94 15.86 -0.33
N GLU A 113 7.50 16.61 -1.34
CA GLU A 113 6.77 17.86 -1.12
C GLU A 113 5.48 17.65 -0.35
N LEU A 114 4.72 16.59 -0.69
CA LEU A 114 3.49 16.25 0.02
C LEU A 114 3.76 15.89 1.48
N ILE A 115 4.74 15.03 1.75
CA ILE A 115 5.13 14.65 3.11
C ILE A 115 5.60 15.89 3.89
N GLY A 116 6.37 16.77 3.26
CA GLY A 116 6.83 18.01 3.88
C GLY A 116 5.70 18.95 4.31
N LYS A 117 4.55 18.92 3.63
CA LYS A 117 3.34 19.64 4.07
C LYS A 117 2.77 19.05 5.36
N TYR A 118 2.72 17.71 5.46
CA TYR A 118 2.26 17.03 6.67
C TYR A 118 3.20 17.27 7.86
N PHE A 119 4.51 17.28 7.67
CA PHE A 119 5.47 17.61 8.75
C PHE A 119 5.23 18.99 9.33
N LYS A 120 4.95 19.97 8.46
CA LYS A 120 4.66 21.33 8.91
C LYS A 120 3.34 21.44 9.67
N SER A 121 2.36 20.61 9.34
CA SER A 121 1.04 20.63 10.00
C SER A 121 1.00 19.82 11.30
N MET A 122 1.94 18.89 11.51
CA MET A 122 2.02 18.01 12.68
C MET A 122 3.35 18.20 13.42
N SER A 123 3.58 19.42 13.94
CA SER A 123 4.84 19.80 14.58
C SER A 123 5.20 18.99 15.83
N ASP A 124 4.20 18.40 16.48
CA ASP A 124 4.35 17.67 17.74
C ASP A 124 4.48 16.15 17.52
N THR A 125 4.49 15.72 16.24
CA THR A 125 4.61 14.30 15.85
C THR A 125 6.04 13.99 15.44
N GLU A 126 6.62 12.92 16.00
CA GLU A 126 7.90 12.38 15.55
C GLU A 126 7.70 11.44 14.35
N PHE A 127 8.42 11.70 13.25
CA PHE A 127 8.38 10.87 12.05
C PHE A 127 9.67 10.05 11.96
N VAL A 128 9.52 8.73 11.89
CA VAL A 128 10.63 7.80 11.69
C VAL A 128 10.49 7.15 10.32
N PHE A 129 11.42 7.46 9.42
CA PHE A 129 11.47 6.86 8.08
C PHE A 129 12.33 5.63 8.08
N PHE A 130 11.90 4.62 7.34
CA PHE A 130 12.69 3.42 7.14
C PHE A 130 12.45 2.81 5.77
N TYR A 131 13.44 2.11 5.27
CA TYR A 131 13.33 1.26 4.08
C TYR A 131 13.07 -0.18 4.48
N SER A 132 12.02 -0.79 3.92
CA SER A 132 11.77 -2.21 4.12
C SER A 132 12.90 -3.05 3.54
N PRO A 133 13.31 -4.12 4.22
CA PRO A 133 14.30 -5.06 3.69
C PRO A 133 13.69 -5.90 2.56
N PHE A 134 13.93 -5.49 1.32
CA PHE A 134 13.53 -6.27 0.16
C PHE A 134 14.47 -7.47 -0.07
N SER A 135 13.93 -8.54 -0.64
CA SER A 135 14.70 -9.75 -0.92
C SER A 135 15.82 -9.46 -1.93
N ILE A 136 16.90 -10.25 -1.85
CA ILE A 136 18.00 -10.18 -2.83
C ILE A 136 17.50 -10.41 -4.27
N LEU A 137 16.43 -11.16 -4.45
CA LEU A 137 15.85 -11.43 -5.78
C LEU A 137 15.19 -10.16 -6.36
N TYR A 138 14.57 -9.35 -5.53
CA TYR A 138 14.04 -8.04 -5.93
C TYR A 138 15.17 -7.13 -6.44
N TRP A 139 16.24 -6.97 -5.67
CA TRP A 139 17.36 -6.14 -6.06
C TRP A 139 18.10 -6.68 -7.31
N LYS A 140 18.16 -8.00 -7.48
CA LYS A 140 18.69 -8.62 -8.67
C LYS A 140 17.84 -8.31 -9.91
N ASP A 141 16.52 -8.23 -9.79
CA ASP A 141 15.64 -7.85 -10.87
C ASP A 141 15.84 -6.37 -11.25
N ILE A 142 15.88 -5.48 -10.27
CA ILE A 142 16.18 -4.05 -10.45
C ILE A 142 17.54 -3.85 -11.14
N TYR A 143 18.56 -4.61 -10.73
CA TYR A 143 19.88 -4.57 -11.35
C TYR A 143 19.85 -5.03 -12.81
N LYS A 144 19.16 -6.13 -13.12
CA LYS A 144 18.99 -6.63 -14.50
C LYS A 144 18.31 -5.60 -15.41
N ARG A 145 17.42 -4.80 -14.87
CA ARG A 145 16.73 -3.72 -15.59
C ARG A 145 17.59 -2.46 -15.74
N GLY A 146 18.76 -2.41 -15.17
CA GLY A 146 19.64 -1.23 -15.18
C GLY A 146 19.16 -0.08 -14.33
N LEU A 147 18.25 -0.34 -13.36
CA LEU A 147 17.60 0.68 -12.54
C LEU A 147 18.27 0.90 -11.18
N ILE A 148 19.29 0.13 -10.83
CA ILE A 148 19.89 0.18 -9.50
C ILE A 148 20.43 1.57 -9.12
N ASP A 149 21.08 2.25 -10.07
CA ASP A 149 21.67 3.58 -9.82
C ASP A 149 20.59 4.66 -9.74
N VAL A 150 19.48 4.47 -10.47
CA VAL A 150 18.29 5.33 -10.35
C VAL A 150 17.72 5.22 -8.95
N TYR A 151 17.48 4.01 -8.47
CA TYR A 151 16.94 3.80 -7.11
C TYR A 151 17.86 4.34 -6.02
N LYS A 152 19.20 4.12 -6.14
CA LYS A 152 20.16 4.69 -5.19
C LYS A 152 20.07 6.22 -5.13
N LYS A 153 20.03 6.87 -6.29
CA LYS A 153 19.92 8.33 -6.37
C LYS A 153 18.61 8.84 -5.74
N GLU A 154 17.49 8.13 -5.95
CA GLU A 154 16.22 8.52 -5.34
C GLU A 154 16.23 8.30 -3.82
N MET A 155 16.86 7.22 -3.34
CA MET A 155 17.03 6.99 -1.90
C MET A 155 17.95 8.04 -1.23
N GLU A 156 18.91 8.63 -1.96
CA GLU A 156 19.75 9.71 -1.45
C GLU A 156 19.01 11.05 -1.29
N LYS A 157 17.85 11.22 -1.94
CA LYS A 157 17.01 12.41 -1.79
C LYS A 157 16.14 12.39 -0.53
N THR A 158 15.87 11.20 0.00
CA THR A 158 14.97 10.98 1.16
C THR A 158 15.75 10.90 2.47
#